data_8c59ec21ac4b5bc36543342ff9a81d6d
#
_entry.id   8c59ec21ac4b5bc36543342ff9a81d6d
#
_cell.length_a   1.000
_cell.length_b   1.000
_cell.length_c   1.000
_cell.angle_alpha   90.00
_cell.angle_beta   90.00
_cell.angle_gamma   90.00
#
_symmetry.space_group_name_H-M   'P 1'
#
loop_
_entity.id
_entity.type
_entity.pdbx_description
1 polymer ?
#
loop_
_entity_poly.entity_id
_entity_poly.type
_entity_poly.pdbx_seq_one_letter_code
_entity_poly.pdbx_strand_id
1 'polypeptide(L)'
;MRKSTKQFTFGAVLLCLLAGGGYFGYQQVFTKGLDRLSKKVCDDAVARETVIRALPDSRSAEQAAKQNGSGTSYTFSCRIATSGDSILSGEAKIQDTSERTWVDFYGSHAGTALLRSSADGVEALAQLDNHHGTASVYVPCIPRGVQASAASESYALVTEARAIGDTRSTGTPLRQVVTDFAYQIAKHAYTSGECRTPRSFPKELPRYKAH
;
A
#
# COMPACT_ATOMS: atom_id res chain seq x y z
N MET A 1 44.48 15.16 46.07
CA MET A 1 43.63 14.17 45.39
C MET A 1 42.36 14.74 44.73
N ARG A 2 42.34 15.96 44.16
CA ARG A 2 41.12 16.60 43.57
C ARG A 2 41.16 16.73 42.04
N LYS A 3 42.24 16.34 41.37
CA LYS A 3 42.39 16.47 39.90
C LYS A 3 41.85 15.25 39.12
N SER A 4 41.82 14.07 39.72
CA SER A 4 41.41 12.82 39.06
C SER A 4 39.88 12.77 38.75
N THR A 5 39.04 13.29 39.66
CA THR A 5 37.58 13.25 39.52
C THR A 5 37.07 14.13 38.37
N LYS A 6 37.72 15.27 38.10
CA LYS A 6 37.31 16.17 36.99
C LYS A 6 37.64 15.62 35.62
N GLN A 7 38.71 14.82 35.51
CA GLN A 7 39.06 14.16 34.24
C GLN A 7 38.13 12.98 33.94
N PHE A 8 37.69 12.25 34.97
CA PHE A 8 36.72 11.14 34.81
C PHE A 8 35.32 11.65 34.39
N THR A 9 34.87 12.76 34.99
CA THR A 9 33.57 13.34 34.60
C THR A 9 33.59 13.93 33.19
N PHE A 10 34.68 14.52 32.77
CA PHE A 10 34.82 15.06 31.41
C PHE A 10 34.85 13.97 30.34
N GLY A 11 35.53 12.83 30.63
CA GLY A 11 35.56 11.66 29.75
C GLY A 11 34.18 11.00 29.61
N ALA A 12 33.45 10.86 30.71
CA ALA A 12 32.10 10.28 30.70
C ALA A 12 31.09 11.15 29.91
N VAL A 13 31.14 12.46 30.08
CA VAL A 13 30.26 13.38 29.33
C VAL A 13 30.59 13.37 27.82
N LEU A 14 31.86 13.33 27.46
CA LEU A 14 32.28 13.26 26.05
C LEU A 14 31.81 11.93 25.39
N LEU A 15 31.91 10.82 26.11
CA LEU A 15 31.47 9.51 25.65
C LEU A 15 29.95 9.43 25.46
N CYS A 16 29.18 10.03 26.38
CA CYS A 16 27.71 10.14 26.25
C CYS A 16 27.31 11.03 25.06
N LEU A 17 28.04 12.13 24.80
CA LEU A 17 27.77 12.99 23.66
C LEU A 17 28.10 12.30 22.33
N LEU A 18 29.20 11.56 22.25
CA LEU A 18 29.56 10.77 21.07
C LEU A 18 28.62 9.62 20.82
N ALA A 19 28.21 8.88 21.86
CA ALA A 19 27.25 7.79 21.76
C ALA A 19 25.84 8.32 21.40
N GLY A 20 25.39 9.38 22.04
CA GLY A 20 24.10 10.03 21.76
C GLY A 20 24.07 10.67 20.37
N GLY A 21 25.11 11.40 19.99
CA GLY A 21 25.23 12.02 18.66
C GLY A 21 25.36 10.98 17.54
N GLY A 22 26.13 9.91 17.77
CA GLY A 22 26.29 8.79 16.84
C GLY A 22 24.97 8.04 16.63
N TYR A 23 24.25 7.73 17.72
CA TYR A 23 22.95 7.07 17.65
C TYR A 23 21.90 7.95 16.94
N PHE A 24 21.84 9.23 17.25
CA PHE A 24 20.91 10.16 16.61
C PHE A 24 21.22 10.35 15.12
N GLY A 25 22.51 10.47 14.77
CA GLY A 25 22.96 10.54 13.37
C GLY A 25 22.63 9.25 12.61
N TYR A 26 22.87 8.10 13.23
CA TYR A 26 22.51 6.80 12.65
C TYR A 26 21.00 6.71 12.37
N GLN A 27 20.15 7.04 13.34
CA GLN A 27 18.70 7.02 13.16
C GLN A 27 18.26 7.96 12.02
N GLN A 28 18.78 9.17 11.96
CA GLN A 28 18.40 10.14 10.91
C GLN A 28 18.82 9.69 9.50
N VAL A 29 19.92 8.99 9.36
CA VAL A 29 20.44 8.59 8.05
C VAL A 29 19.90 7.23 7.60
N PHE A 30 19.78 6.28 8.52
CA PHE A 30 19.51 4.87 8.16
C PHE A 30 18.06 4.41 8.33
N THR A 31 17.21 5.19 9.05
CA THR A 31 15.85 4.73 9.34
C THR A 31 14.74 5.61 8.74
N LYS A 32 15.06 6.77 8.21
CA LYS A 32 14.07 7.75 7.74
C LYS A 32 13.92 7.86 6.22
N GLY A 33 14.26 6.81 5.49
CA GLY A 33 14.10 6.77 4.03
C GLY A 33 12.66 6.99 3.58
N LEU A 34 11.71 6.35 4.24
CA LEU A 34 10.29 6.50 3.95
C LEU A 34 9.73 7.88 4.32
N ASP A 35 10.24 8.51 5.38
CA ASP A 35 9.81 9.86 5.80
C ASP A 35 10.20 10.96 4.80
N ARG A 36 11.19 10.69 3.93
CA ARG A 36 11.65 11.61 2.88
C ARG A 36 10.79 11.56 1.63
N LEU A 37 9.93 10.57 1.48
CA LEU A 37 8.94 10.57 0.41
C LEU A 37 7.99 11.75 0.58
N SER A 38 7.42 12.23 -0.52
CA SER A 38 6.36 13.24 -0.49
C SER A 38 5.17 12.78 0.37
N LYS A 39 4.36 13.70 0.89
CA LYS A 39 3.17 13.36 1.70
C LYS A 39 2.20 12.42 0.97
N LYS A 40 2.18 12.54 -0.36
CA LYS A 40 1.51 11.61 -1.24
C LYS A 40 2.51 11.08 -2.26
N VAL A 41 2.39 9.81 -2.60
CA VAL A 41 3.25 9.09 -3.53
C VAL A 41 2.43 8.57 -4.71
N CYS A 42 3.12 8.11 -5.76
CA CYS A 42 2.49 7.53 -6.95
C CYS A 42 1.44 8.47 -7.57
N ASP A 43 1.90 9.64 -8.03
CA ASP A 43 1.04 10.65 -8.66
C ASP A 43 -0.15 11.05 -7.75
N ASP A 44 0.14 11.29 -6.49
CA ASP A 44 -0.83 11.65 -5.44
C ASP A 44 -1.86 10.56 -5.11
N ALA A 45 -1.72 9.36 -5.65
CA ALA A 45 -2.67 8.27 -5.43
C ALA A 45 -2.68 7.78 -3.97
N VAL A 46 -1.50 7.70 -3.33
CA VAL A 46 -1.34 7.01 -2.04
C VAL A 46 -0.73 7.93 -0.99
N ALA A 47 -1.27 7.92 0.22
CA ALA A 47 -0.71 8.61 1.36
C ALA A 47 0.59 7.92 1.85
N ARG A 48 1.66 8.70 2.09
CA ARG A 48 2.93 8.21 2.63
C ARG A 48 2.76 7.40 3.91
N GLU A 49 1.84 7.79 4.76
CA GLU A 49 1.54 7.11 6.03
C GLU A 49 1.11 5.65 5.82
N THR A 50 0.40 5.36 4.72
CA THR A 50 0.05 3.98 4.35
C THR A 50 1.29 3.17 4.00
N VAL A 51 2.22 3.76 3.27
CA VAL A 51 3.51 3.13 2.94
C VAL A 51 4.36 2.87 4.19
N ILE A 52 4.47 3.85 5.09
CA ILE A 52 5.21 3.74 6.36
C ILE A 52 4.63 2.62 7.25
N ARG A 53 3.30 2.41 7.25
CA ARG A 53 2.67 1.31 8.00
C ARG A 53 2.96 -0.07 7.40
N ALA A 54 3.23 -0.16 6.10
CA ALA A 54 3.47 -1.41 5.40
C ALA A 54 4.95 -1.82 5.42
N LEU A 55 5.85 -0.89 5.10
CA LEU A 55 7.27 -1.16 4.87
C LEU A 55 8.12 -0.88 6.11
N PRO A 56 9.22 -1.63 6.30
CA PRO A 56 10.14 -1.41 7.40
C PRO A 56 10.94 -0.11 7.23
N ASP A 57 11.55 0.33 8.32
CA ASP A 57 12.48 1.45 8.28
C ASP A 57 13.65 1.14 7.33
N SER A 58 14.04 2.12 6.55
CA SER A 58 15.07 1.97 5.52
C SER A 58 15.89 3.24 5.37
N ARG A 59 17.09 3.09 4.81
CA ARG A 59 17.98 4.22 4.52
C ARG A 59 17.42 5.12 3.43
N SER A 60 16.85 4.52 2.38
CA SER A 60 16.21 5.22 1.28
C SER A 60 14.99 4.47 0.80
N ALA A 61 14.07 5.20 0.18
CA ALA A 61 12.93 4.65 -0.51
C ALA A 61 12.71 5.43 -1.82
N GLU A 62 12.31 4.70 -2.83
CA GLU A 62 12.00 5.23 -4.16
C GLU A 62 10.58 4.86 -4.54
N GLN A 63 9.93 5.74 -5.29
CA GLN A 63 8.60 5.50 -5.81
C GLN A 63 8.59 5.57 -7.33
N ALA A 64 7.71 4.80 -7.95
CA ALA A 64 7.40 4.88 -9.36
C ALA A 64 5.89 4.73 -9.57
N ALA A 65 5.33 5.56 -10.44
CA ALA A 65 3.97 5.43 -10.92
C ALA A 65 3.98 5.39 -12.45
N LYS A 66 3.04 4.64 -13.01
CA LYS A 66 2.88 4.57 -14.46
C LYS A 66 1.42 4.38 -14.80
N GLN A 67 0.91 5.22 -15.70
CA GLN A 67 -0.40 5.10 -16.30
C GLN A 67 -0.25 4.76 -17.78
N ASN A 68 -1.02 3.80 -18.27
CA ASN A 68 -1.04 3.42 -19.68
C ASN A 68 -2.48 3.18 -20.15
N GLY A 69 -2.69 3.30 -21.44
CA GLY A 69 -3.96 3.02 -22.10
C GLY A 69 -5.09 3.95 -21.68
N SER A 70 -6.28 3.62 -22.13
CA SER A 70 -7.54 4.30 -21.81
C SER A 70 -8.71 3.34 -22.02
N GLY A 71 -9.88 3.65 -21.49
CA GLY A 71 -11.05 2.78 -21.61
C GLY A 71 -10.77 1.39 -21.08
N THR A 72 -11.07 0.34 -21.87
CA THR A 72 -10.87 -1.07 -21.47
C THR A 72 -9.40 -1.51 -21.37
N SER A 73 -8.47 -0.73 -21.92
CA SER A 73 -7.02 -0.99 -21.82
C SER A 73 -6.32 -0.17 -20.72
N TYR A 74 -7.07 0.57 -19.92
CA TYR A 74 -6.51 1.40 -18.86
C TYR A 74 -5.82 0.57 -17.79
N THR A 75 -4.61 0.98 -17.43
CA THR A 75 -3.84 0.47 -16.31
C THR A 75 -3.14 1.60 -15.56
N PHE A 76 -3.08 1.49 -14.25
CA PHE A 76 -2.30 2.36 -13.38
C PHE A 76 -1.50 1.50 -12.42
N SER A 77 -0.21 1.72 -12.31
CA SER A 77 0.67 1.02 -11.38
C SER A 77 1.39 1.97 -10.46
N CYS A 78 1.59 1.53 -9.22
CA CYS A 78 2.31 2.22 -8.16
C CYS A 78 3.28 1.24 -7.51
N ARG A 79 4.54 1.62 -7.38
CA ARG A 79 5.57 0.82 -6.73
C ARG A 79 6.41 1.69 -5.82
N ILE A 80 6.61 1.24 -4.59
CA ILE A 80 7.56 1.79 -3.65
C ILE A 80 8.57 0.69 -3.31
N ALA A 81 9.86 0.99 -3.46
CA ALA A 81 10.95 0.09 -3.13
C ALA A 81 11.86 0.74 -2.10
N THR A 82 12.36 -0.05 -1.16
CA THR A 82 13.29 0.39 -0.12
C THR A 82 14.71 -0.14 -0.40
N SER A 83 15.71 0.49 0.20
CA SER A 83 17.11 0.02 0.15
C SER A 83 17.34 -1.31 0.88
N GLY A 84 16.34 -1.87 1.55
CA GLY A 84 16.35 -3.19 2.17
C GLY A 84 15.56 -4.23 1.36
N ASP A 85 15.39 -4.02 0.05
CA ASP A 85 14.70 -4.92 -0.88
C ASP A 85 13.22 -5.21 -0.55
N SER A 86 12.64 -4.41 0.34
CA SER A 86 11.21 -4.46 0.61
C SER A 86 10.44 -3.60 -0.38
N ILE A 87 9.35 -4.15 -0.91
CA ILE A 87 8.55 -3.53 -1.97
C ILE A 87 7.08 -3.55 -1.57
N LEU A 88 6.42 -2.41 -1.74
CA LEU A 88 4.96 -2.31 -1.77
C LEU A 88 4.54 -1.92 -3.18
N SER A 89 3.77 -2.78 -3.84
CA SER A 89 3.33 -2.55 -5.22
C SER A 89 1.84 -2.79 -5.38
N GLY A 90 1.22 -2.04 -6.29
CA GLY A 90 -0.16 -2.24 -6.69
C GLY A 90 -0.40 -1.85 -8.14
N GLU A 91 -1.35 -2.50 -8.76
CA GLU A 91 -1.77 -2.24 -10.13
C GLU A 91 -3.29 -2.26 -10.21
N ALA A 92 -3.86 -1.23 -10.80
CA ALA A 92 -5.28 -1.11 -11.11
C ALA A 92 -5.49 -1.29 -12.62
N LYS A 93 -6.46 -2.10 -13.00
CA LYS A 93 -6.83 -2.37 -14.40
C LYS A 93 -8.34 -2.33 -14.55
N ILE A 94 -8.82 -1.80 -15.67
CA ILE A 94 -10.20 -2.03 -16.09
C ILE A 94 -10.26 -3.38 -16.79
N GLN A 95 -11.13 -4.25 -16.30
CA GLN A 95 -11.25 -5.63 -16.77
C GLN A 95 -12.72 -5.96 -17.05
N ASP A 96 -12.93 -6.86 -18.03
CA ASP A 96 -14.21 -7.52 -18.22
C ASP A 96 -14.36 -8.63 -17.19
N THR A 97 -14.96 -8.30 -16.06
CA THR A 97 -15.17 -9.22 -14.94
C THR A 97 -16.32 -8.78 -14.04
N SER A 98 -17.14 -9.73 -13.63
CA SER A 98 -18.17 -9.51 -12.61
C SER A 98 -17.60 -9.67 -11.20
N GLU A 99 -18.26 -9.12 -10.19
CA GLU A 99 -17.90 -9.34 -8.79
C GLU A 99 -17.81 -10.83 -8.46
N ARG A 100 -18.77 -11.63 -8.94
CA ARG A 100 -18.80 -13.08 -8.73
C ARG A 100 -17.57 -13.76 -9.31
N THR A 101 -17.24 -13.46 -10.57
CA THR A 101 -16.04 -14.01 -11.24
C THR A 101 -14.75 -13.62 -10.49
N TRP A 102 -14.68 -12.38 -10.03
CA TRP A 102 -13.55 -11.89 -9.25
C TRP A 102 -13.44 -12.59 -7.88
N VAL A 103 -14.56 -12.79 -7.16
CA VAL A 103 -14.57 -13.54 -5.88
C VAL A 103 -14.17 -15.00 -6.12
N ASP A 104 -14.72 -15.65 -7.17
CA ASP A 104 -14.42 -17.05 -7.50
C ASP A 104 -12.94 -17.23 -7.87
N PHE A 105 -12.34 -16.27 -8.57
CA PHE A 105 -10.90 -16.29 -8.90
C PHE A 105 -10.02 -16.37 -7.65
N TYR A 106 -10.30 -15.56 -6.63
CA TYR A 106 -9.56 -15.61 -5.37
C TYR A 106 -9.92 -16.80 -4.49
N GLY A 107 -11.19 -17.24 -4.50
CA GLY A 107 -11.69 -18.39 -3.73
C GLY A 107 -11.26 -19.74 -4.28
N SER A 108 -10.91 -19.84 -5.56
CA SER A 108 -10.51 -21.10 -6.21
C SER A 108 -9.11 -21.59 -5.83
N HIS A 109 -8.30 -20.77 -5.17
CA HIS A 109 -6.99 -21.19 -4.67
C HIS A 109 -7.17 -22.01 -3.39
N ALA A 110 -7.17 -23.30 -3.53
CA ALA A 110 -7.42 -24.27 -2.46
C ALA A 110 -6.55 -23.97 -1.21
N GLY A 111 -7.20 -23.86 -0.06
CA GLY A 111 -6.53 -23.67 1.23
C GLY A 111 -6.31 -22.21 1.64
N THR A 112 -6.68 -21.24 0.83
CA THR A 112 -6.53 -19.82 1.18
C THR A 112 -7.84 -19.29 1.77
N ALA A 113 -7.83 -18.94 3.06
CA ALA A 113 -8.95 -18.22 3.65
C ALA A 113 -8.91 -16.76 3.17
N LEU A 114 -10.09 -16.20 2.87
CA LEU A 114 -10.24 -14.80 2.44
C LEU A 114 -10.84 -13.97 3.57
N LEU A 115 -10.26 -12.81 3.81
CA LEU A 115 -10.89 -11.72 4.54
C LEU A 115 -11.62 -10.83 3.56
N ARG A 116 -12.88 -10.52 3.83
CA ARG A 116 -13.72 -9.64 3.01
C ARG A 116 -14.09 -8.38 3.75
N SER A 117 -14.07 -7.27 3.05
CA SER A 117 -14.57 -5.97 3.50
C SER A 117 -15.32 -5.31 2.37
N SER A 118 -16.47 -4.70 2.65
CA SER A 118 -17.25 -3.98 1.64
C SER A 118 -17.85 -2.70 2.19
N ALA A 119 -17.94 -1.68 1.35
CA ALA A 119 -18.61 -0.42 1.63
C ALA A 119 -18.97 0.31 0.33
N ASP A 120 -20.21 0.79 0.24
CA ASP A 120 -20.71 1.64 -0.85
C ASP A 120 -20.44 1.06 -2.26
N GLY A 121 -20.55 -0.28 -2.39
CA GLY A 121 -20.32 -1.00 -3.65
C GLY A 121 -18.83 -1.07 -4.06
N VAL A 122 -17.93 -0.91 -3.11
CA VAL A 122 -16.51 -1.26 -3.20
C VAL A 122 -16.31 -2.54 -2.42
N GLU A 123 -15.77 -3.55 -3.06
CA GLU A 123 -15.44 -4.83 -2.45
C GLU A 123 -13.93 -4.99 -2.33
N ALA A 124 -13.47 -5.51 -1.20
CA ALA A 124 -12.06 -5.79 -0.97
C ALA A 124 -11.87 -7.20 -0.40
N LEU A 125 -10.87 -7.89 -0.91
CA LEU A 125 -10.44 -9.20 -0.45
C LEU A 125 -8.96 -9.13 -0.05
N ALA A 126 -8.60 -9.78 1.05
CA ALA A 126 -7.22 -10.04 1.41
C ALA A 126 -7.00 -11.53 1.63
N GLN A 127 -5.93 -12.06 1.08
CA GLN A 127 -5.56 -13.47 1.24
C GLN A 127 -4.88 -13.71 2.59
N LEU A 128 -5.23 -14.82 3.22
CA LEU A 128 -4.67 -15.27 4.49
C LEU A 128 -3.48 -16.22 4.28
N ASP A 129 -2.64 -15.99 3.29
CA ASP A 129 -1.38 -16.72 3.22
C ASP A 129 -0.38 -16.20 4.28
N ASN A 130 0.47 -17.10 4.79
CA ASN A 130 1.29 -16.80 5.95
C ASN A 130 2.50 -15.89 5.65
N HIS A 131 2.78 -15.57 4.39
CA HIS A 131 4.06 -14.99 4.01
C HIS A 131 4.00 -13.68 3.23
N HIS A 132 2.88 -13.35 2.59
CA HIS A 132 2.78 -12.16 1.73
C HIS A 132 1.43 -11.47 1.95
N GLY A 133 1.47 -10.19 2.28
CA GLY A 133 0.25 -9.38 2.29
C GLY A 133 -0.21 -9.12 0.86
N THR A 134 -1.23 -9.83 0.41
CA THR A 134 -1.88 -9.59 -0.88
C THR A 134 -3.31 -9.16 -0.66
N ALA A 135 -3.74 -8.13 -1.39
CA ALA A 135 -5.11 -7.65 -1.36
C ALA A 135 -5.58 -7.28 -2.77
N SER A 136 -6.87 -7.45 -3.01
CA SER A 136 -7.53 -6.99 -4.22
C SER A 136 -8.75 -6.17 -3.88
N VAL A 137 -9.00 -5.11 -4.67
CA VAL A 137 -10.16 -4.23 -4.55
C VAL A 137 -10.91 -4.24 -5.88
N TYR A 138 -12.21 -4.50 -5.82
CA TYR A 138 -13.12 -4.50 -6.93
C TYR A 138 -14.04 -3.28 -6.85
N VAL A 139 -14.17 -2.54 -7.95
CA VAL A 139 -15.09 -1.41 -8.08
C VAL A 139 -15.78 -1.50 -9.43
N PRO A 140 -17.12 -1.62 -9.50
CA PRO A 140 -17.84 -1.56 -10.77
C PRO A 140 -17.47 -0.30 -11.54
N CYS A 141 -17.02 -0.44 -12.78
CA CYS A 141 -16.54 0.66 -13.63
C CYS A 141 -16.91 0.43 -15.08
N ILE A 142 -17.80 1.23 -15.62
CA ILE A 142 -18.06 1.25 -17.06
C ILE A 142 -17.09 2.26 -17.69
N PRO A 143 -16.11 1.81 -18.50
CA PRO A 143 -15.16 2.72 -19.12
C PRO A 143 -15.82 3.55 -20.21
N ARG A 144 -15.23 4.70 -20.53
CA ARG A 144 -15.65 5.49 -21.72
C ARG A 144 -15.46 4.67 -22.99
N GLY A 145 -16.38 4.84 -23.96
CA GLY A 145 -16.33 4.12 -25.24
C GLY A 145 -17.10 2.80 -25.26
N VAL A 146 -17.47 2.23 -24.12
CA VAL A 146 -18.32 1.04 -24.04
C VAL A 146 -19.79 1.47 -23.99
N GLN A 147 -20.67 0.84 -24.81
CA GLN A 147 -22.10 1.14 -24.77
C GLN A 147 -22.72 0.63 -23.46
N ALA A 148 -23.58 1.43 -22.84
CA ALA A 148 -24.19 1.10 -21.55
C ALA A 148 -25.00 -0.22 -21.58
N SER A 149 -25.63 -0.53 -22.72
CA SER A 149 -26.38 -1.78 -22.91
C SER A 149 -25.49 -3.04 -22.98
N ALA A 150 -24.24 -2.88 -23.39
CA ALA A 150 -23.25 -3.97 -23.43
C ALA A 150 -22.41 -4.07 -22.15
N ALA A 151 -22.49 -3.05 -21.28
CA ALA A 151 -21.57 -2.85 -20.17
C ALA A 151 -22.20 -3.09 -18.80
N SER A 152 -23.51 -3.41 -18.72
CA SER A 152 -24.24 -3.35 -17.44
C SER A 152 -23.78 -4.36 -16.39
N GLU A 153 -22.99 -5.39 -16.74
CA GLU A 153 -22.63 -6.44 -15.79
C GLU A 153 -21.18 -6.92 -15.85
N SER A 154 -20.33 -6.38 -16.75
CA SER A 154 -19.07 -7.02 -17.11
C SER A 154 -17.81 -6.23 -16.86
N TYR A 155 -17.87 -4.93 -16.54
CA TYR A 155 -16.65 -4.14 -16.38
C TYR A 155 -16.43 -3.67 -14.95
N ALA A 156 -15.20 -3.86 -14.47
CA ALA A 156 -14.77 -3.38 -13.18
C ALA A 156 -13.34 -2.84 -13.23
N LEU A 157 -13.05 -1.89 -12.38
CA LEU A 157 -11.70 -1.55 -11.98
C LEU A 157 -11.28 -2.53 -10.89
N VAL A 158 -10.35 -3.40 -11.21
CA VAL A 158 -9.73 -4.33 -10.25
C VAL A 158 -8.35 -3.82 -9.91
N THR A 159 -8.08 -3.67 -8.62
CA THR A 159 -6.78 -3.26 -8.11
C THR A 159 -6.18 -4.38 -7.28
N GLU A 160 -5.02 -4.84 -7.67
CA GLU A 160 -4.23 -5.81 -6.89
C GLU A 160 -3.05 -5.13 -6.23
N ALA A 161 -2.78 -5.45 -4.98
CA ALA A 161 -1.63 -4.95 -4.25
C ALA A 161 -0.96 -6.06 -3.44
N ARG A 162 0.36 -5.91 -3.26
CA ARG A 162 1.17 -6.84 -2.47
C ARG A 162 2.36 -6.16 -1.83
N ALA A 163 2.73 -6.68 -0.67
CA ALA A 163 4.00 -6.40 -0.01
C ALA A 163 4.95 -7.58 -0.25
N ILE A 164 6.20 -7.30 -0.60
CA ILE A 164 7.25 -8.28 -0.91
C ILE A 164 8.47 -7.94 -0.05
N GLY A 165 9.15 -8.97 0.47
CA GLY A 165 10.27 -8.80 1.40
C GLY A 165 9.78 -8.53 2.83
N ASP A 166 10.61 -7.86 3.61
CA ASP A 166 10.28 -7.54 5.00
C ASP A 166 9.16 -6.52 5.09
N THR A 167 8.31 -6.66 6.10
CA THR A 167 7.18 -5.77 6.37
C THR A 167 7.18 -5.31 7.83
N ARG A 168 6.64 -4.12 8.08
CA ARG A 168 6.54 -3.55 9.44
C ARG A 168 5.56 -4.33 10.33
N SER A 169 4.57 -4.94 9.74
CA SER A 169 3.54 -5.73 10.43
C SER A 169 3.30 -7.04 9.69
N THR A 170 2.68 -7.99 10.37
CA THR A 170 2.32 -9.31 9.82
C THR A 170 0.85 -9.60 10.07
N GLY A 171 0.33 -10.67 9.51
CA GLY A 171 -1.04 -11.12 9.75
C GLY A 171 -2.11 -10.11 9.32
N THR A 172 -3.18 -10.01 10.08
CA THR A 172 -4.33 -9.12 9.79
C THR A 172 -3.95 -7.63 9.67
N PRO A 173 -3.05 -7.06 10.51
CA PRO A 173 -2.56 -5.69 10.33
C PRO A 173 -1.87 -5.45 8.97
N LEU A 174 -1.05 -6.39 8.49
CA LEU A 174 -0.43 -6.28 7.17
C LEU A 174 -1.49 -6.31 6.06
N ARG A 175 -2.42 -7.26 6.13
CA ARG A 175 -3.52 -7.36 5.16
C ARG A 175 -4.34 -6.07 5.10
N GLN A 176 -4.65 -5.50 6.25
CA GLN A 176 -5.38 -4.22 6.31
C GLN A 176 -4.61 -3.10 5.62
N VAL A 177 -3.32 -2.94 5.88
CA VAL A 177 -2.55 -1.86 5.27
C VAL A 177 -2.33 -2.06 3.78
N VAL A 178 -2.18 -3.30 3.30
CA VAL A 178 -2.11 -3.59 1.85
C VAL A 178 -3.45 -3.35 1.18
N THR A 179 -4.57 -3.66 1.84
CA THR A 179 -5.92 -3.32 1.37
C THR A 179 -6.13 -1.79 1.33
N ASP A 180 -5.72 -1.06 2.36
CA ASP A 180 -5.77 0.41 2.39
C ASP A 180 -4.96 1.01 1.22
N PHE A 181 -3.82 0.41 0.89
CA PHE A 181 -2.98 0.81 -0.24
C PHE A 181 -3.68 0.53 -1.58
N ALA A 182 -4.21 -0.69 -1.78
CA ALA A 182 -4.99 -1.04 -2.97
C ALA A 182 -6.20 -0.13 -3.15
N TYR A 183 -6.91 0.16 -2.06
CA TYR A 183 -8.07 1.03 -2.08
C TYR A 183 -7.75 2.47 -2.49
N GLN A 184 -6.63 3.03 -2.02
CA GLN A 184 -6.20 4.37 -2.42
C GLN A 184 -5.84 4.41 -3.91
N ILE A 185 -5.17 3.39 -4.42
CA ILE A 185 -4.90 3.22 -5.86
C ILE A 185 -6.22 3.12 -6.63
N ALA A 186 -7.18 2.29 -6.17
CA ALA A 186 -8.48 2.14 -6.81
C ALA A 186 -9.23 3.49 -6.93
N LYS A 187 -9.25 4.30 -5.87
CA LYS A 187 -9.85 5.63 -5.88
C LYS A 187 -9.22 6.55 -6.93
N HIS A 188 -7.89 6.59 -6.99
CA HIS A 188 -7.17 7.39 -7.97
C HIS A 188 -7.45 6.89 -9.38
N ALA A 189 -7.31 5.58 -9.60
CA ALA A 189 -7.48 4.94 -10.89
C ALA A 189 -8.94 5.01 -11.39
N TYR A 190 -9.93 5.05 -10.51
CA TYR A 190 -11.34 5.22 -10.89
C TYR A 190 -11.58 6.57 -11.57
N THR A 191 -10.94 7.60 -11.07
CA THR A 191 -11.05 8.95 -11.62
C THR A 191 -10.23 9.09 -12.90
N SER A 192 -8.96 8.66 -12.89
CA SER A 192 -8.05 8.78 -14.02
C SER A 192 -8.35 7.78 -15.16
N GLY A 193 -8.97 6.64 -14.83
CA GLY A 193 -9.47 5.65 -15.79
C GLY A 193 -10.81 6.01 -16.44
N GLU A 194 -11.37 7.17 -16.07
CA GLU A 194 -12.59 7.71 -16.66
C GLU A 194 -13.80 6.78 -16.57
N CYS A 195 -14.01 6.14 -15.42
CA CYS A 195 -15.24 5.40 -15.16
C CYS A 195 -16.45 6.33 -15.27
N ARG A 196 -17.44 5.95 -16.06
CA ARG A 196 -18.60 6.80 -16.41
C ARG A 196 -19.47 7.20 -15.24
N THR A 197 -19.69 6.27 -14.32
CA THR A 197 -20.59 6.49 -13.20
C THR A 197 -19.86 7.25 -12.10
N PRO A 198 -20.27 8.50 -11.78
CA PRO A 198 -19.72 9.19 -10.62
C PRO A 198 -19.94 8.34 -9.36
N ARG A 199 -18.90 8.18 -8.55
CA ARG A 199 -18.96 7.41 -7.31
C ARG A 199 -18.40 8.21 -6.14
N SER A 200 -19.11 8.18 -5.04
CA SER A 200 -18.59 8.60 -3.76
C SER A 200 -17.86 7.42 -3.13
N PHE A 201 -16.60 7.61 -2.78
CA PHE A 201 -15.80 6.61 -2.10
C PHE A 201 -15.83 6.89 -0.59
N PRO A 202 -16.05 5.89 0.27
CA PRO A 202 -15.88 6.05 1.71
C PRO A 202 -14.45 6.50 2.02
N LYS A 203 -14.29 7.20 3.14
CA LYS A 203 -12.95 7.65 3.56
C LYS A 203 -11.99 6.47 3.73
N GLU A 204 -12.49 5.40 4.35
CA GLU A 204 -11.76 4.16 4.63
C GLU A 204 -12.72 2.98 4.47
N LEU A 205 -12.18 1.81 4.10
CA LEU A 205 -12.93 0.56 4.14
C LEU A 205 -13.05 0.04 5.59
N PRO A 206 -14.11 -0.72 5.92
CA PRO A 206 -14.23 -1.38 7.21
C PRO A 206 -13.00 -2.24 7.50
N ARG A 207 -12.58 -2.28 8.76
CA ARG A 207 -11.41 -3.05 9.16
C ARG A 207 -11.72 -4.52 9.26
N TYR A 208 -10.75 -5.35 8.87
CA TYR A 208 -10.82 -6.79 9.09
C TYR A 208 -10.84 -7.10 10.59
N LYS A 209 -11.70 -8.04 10.97
CA LYS A 209 -11.70 -8.54 12.35
C LYS A 209 -10.43 -9.35 12.60
N ALA A 210 -9.79 -9.14 13.73
CA ALA A 210 -8.71 -10.01 14.18
C ALA A 210 -9.30 -11.40 14.50
N HIS A 211 -8.71 -12.42 13.95
CA HIS A 211 -8.98 -13.82 14.24
C HIS A 211 -7.87 -14.40 15.10
#